data_85dac575e133c4d7a0e1e05b0882c156
#
_entry.id   85dac575e133c4d7a0e1e05b0882c156
#
_cell.length_a   1.000
_cell.length_b   1.000
_cell.length_c   1.000
_cell.angle_alpha   90.00
_cell.angle_beta   90.00
_cell.angle_gamma   90.00
#
_symmetry.space_group_name_H-M   'P 1'
#
loop_
_entity.id
_entity.type
_entity.pdbx_description
1 polymer ?
#
loop_
_entity_poly.entity_id
_entity_poly.type
_entity_poly.pdbx_seq_one_letter_code
_entity_poly.pdbx_strand_id
1 'polypeptide(L)'
;MKLSLPFFIVCSLVLVVALVAVFRISDFDPYSISKQVNVKVEKEIILKIGENGETLILDQVGNVLLSYSKEEENFVSTVTKVLERDRKKIGVSKNSSVLLRLSNSDRISIFDPQTERQIDLAGFGEGNIQVFYDLLN
;
A
#
# COMPACT_ATOMS: atom_id res chain seq x y z
N MET A 1 37.48 0.66 -39.29
CA MET A 1 37.39 1.78 -38.36
C MET A 1 37.49 1.25 -36.94
N LYS A 2 38.61 1.51 -36.24
CA LYS A 2 38.77 1.04 -34.86
C LYS A 2 38.07 2.05 -33.98
N LEU A 3 36.85 1.72 -33.50
CA LEU A 3 36.19 2.51 -32.48
C LEU A 3 37.07 2.47 -31.22
N SER A 4 37.43 3.64 -30.72
CA SER A 4 38.28 3.77 -29.54
C SER A 4 37.50 3.35 -28.27
N LEU A 5 38.19 2.73 -27.32
CA LEU A 5 37.62 2.32 -26.02
C LEU A 5 36.78 3.43 -25.33
N PRO A 6 37.19 4.72 -25.33
CA PRO A 6 36.40 5.80 -24.75
C PRO A 6 35.07 6.02 -25.47
N PHE A 7 34.93 5.73 -26.76
CA PHE A 7 33.66 5.84 -27.48
C PHE A 7 32.63 4.83 -26.97
N PHE A 8 33.02 3.58 -26.71
CA PHE A 8 32.14 2.57 -26.15
C PHE A 8 31.69 2.93 -24.73
N ILE A 9 32.56 3.51 -23.91
CA ILE A 9 32.21 3.96 -22.55
C ILE A 9 31.18 5.08 -22.61
N VAL A 10 31.36 6.07 -23.47
CA VAL A 10 30.39 7.17 -23.63
C VAL A 10 29.04 6.65 -24.15
N CYS A 11 29.05 5.77 -25.15
CA CYS A 11 27.83 5.18 -25.69
C CYS A 11 27.06 4.36 -24.63
N SER A 12 27.76 3.59 -23.81
CA SER A 12 27.12 2.81 -22.73
C SER A 12 26.53 3.72 -21.64
N LEU A 13 27.20 4.81 -21.30
CA LEU A 13 26.72 5.78 -20.32
C LEU A 13 25.45 6.50 -20.82
N VAL A 14 25.44 6.92 -22.08
CA VAL A 14 24.28 7.53 -22.73
C VAL A 14 23.09 6.56 -22.77
N LEU A 15 23.35 5.28 -23.09
CA LEU A 15 22.31 4.25 -23.10
C LEU A 15 21.69 4.06 -21.72
N VAL A 16 22.49 3.99 -20.66
CA VAL A 16 22.01 3.83 -19.28
C VAL A 16 21.19 5.05 -18.85
N VAL A 17 21.66 6.26 -19.12
CA VAL A 17 20.92 7.50 -18.82
C VAL A 17 19.60 7.57 -19.58
N ALA A 18 19.59 7.20 -20.86
CA ALA A 18 18.37 7.14 -21.66
C ALA A 18 17.37 6.10 -21.10
N LEU A 19 17.86 4.94 -20.68
CA LEU A 19 17.02 3.87 -20.10
C LEU A 19 16.40 4.33 -18.76
N VAL A 20 17.18 4.98 -17.89
CA VAL A 20 16.69 5.56 -16.64
C VAL A 20 15.67 6.68 -16.91
N ALA A 21 15.91 7.53 -17.91
CA ALA A 21 14.98 8.59 -18.30
C ALA A 21 13.67 8.02 -18.82
N VAL A 22 13.71 6.99 -19.66
CA VAL A 22 12.50 6.30 -20.15
C VAL A 22 11.70 5.70 -18.99
N PHE A 23 12.37 5.03 -18.03
CA PHE A 23 11.70 4.51 -16.84
C PHE A 23 11.06 5.60 -15.98
N ARG A 24 11.69 6.77 -15.88
CA ARG A 24 11.13 7.90 -15.11
C ARG A 24 9.95 8.60 -15.81
N ILE A 25 9.97 8.68 -17.14
CA ILE A 25 8.93 9.35 -17.93
C ILE A 25 7.73 8.42 -18.15
N SER A 26 7.95 7.11 -18.13
CA SER A 26 6.90 6.11 -18.41
C SER A 26 5.85 5.97 -17.31
N ASP A 27 5.94 6.71 -16.17
CA ASP A 27 5.05 6.53 -15.00
C ASP A 27 4.73 5.04 -14.76
N PHE A 28 5.75 4.19 -14.97
CA PHE A 28 5.60 2.76 -14.73
C PHE A 28 5.52 2.56 -13.22
N ASP A 29 4.30 2.67 -12.71
CA ASP A 29 3.97 2.26 -11.36
C ASP A 29 3.79 0.73 -11.38
N PRO A 30 4.77 -0.05 -10.88
CA PRO A 30 4.64 -1.50 -10.80
C PRO A 30 3.47 -1.93 -9.90
N TYR A 31 2.92 -1.01 -9.11
CA TYR A 31 1.74 -1.22 -8.27
C TYR A 31 0.42 -0.95 -9.01
N SER A 32 0.45 -0.30 -10.18
CA SER A 32 -0.76 -0.02 -10.97
C SER A 32 -1.33 -1.24 -11.71
N ILE A 33 -0.60 -2.34 -11.76
CA ILE A 33 -1.05 -3.60 -12.40
C ILE A 33 -2.25 -4.22 -11.67
N SER A 34 -2.56 -3.78 -10.44
CA SER A 34 -3.67 -4.33 -9.66
C SER A 34 -5.02 -3.63 -9.85
N LYS A 35 -5.18 -2.77 -10.87
CA LYS A 35 -6.43 -2.02 -11.11
C LYS A 35 -7.64 -2.87 -11.53
N GLN A 36 -7.45 -4.17 -11.83
CA GLN A 36 -8.53 -5.13 -12.12
C GLN A 36 -8.47 -6.35 -11.21
N VAL A 37 -8.53 -6.10 -9.90
CA VAL A 37 -8.80 -7.20 -8.98
C VAL A 37 -10.29 -7.50 -9.04
N ASN A 38 -10.65 -8.70 -9.51
CA ASN A 38 -12.03 -9.19 -9.36
C ASN A 38 -12.31 -9.36 -7.86
N VAL A 39 -12.98 -8.37 -7.29
CA VAL A 39 -13.30 -8.32 -5.87
C VAL A 39 -14.45 -9.25 -5.57
N LYS A 40 -14.25 -10.19 -4.65
CA LYS A 40 -15.26 -11.13 -4.14
C LYS A 40 -16.05 -10.54 -2.98
N VAL A 41 -15.33 -9.91 -2.05
CA VAL A 41 -15.88 -9.24 -0.87
C VAL A 41 -15.13 -7.94 -0.65
N GLU A 42 -15.86 -6.89 -0.30
CA GLU A 42 -15.30 -5.58 0.04
C GLU A 42 -15.98 -5.06 1.31
N LYS A 43 -15.19 -4.52 2.24
CA LYS A 43 -15.68 -3.89 3.47
C LYS A 43 -14.93 -2.59 3.70
N GLU A 44 -15.68 -1.55 3.97
CA GLU A 44 -15.12 -0.24 4.32
C GLU A 44 -14.83 -0.18 5.81
N ILE A 45 -13.61 0.21 6.16
CA ILE A 45 -13.12 0.36 7.52
C ILE A 45 -12.29 1.64 7.64
N ILE A 46 -12.12 2.12 8.87
CA ILE A 46 -11.22 3.23 9.18
C ILE A 46 -10.06 2.68 10.00
N LEU A 47 -8.83 2.90 9.53
CA LEU A 47 -7.60 2.58 10.24
C LEU A 47 -6.95 3.88 10.68
N LYS A 48 -6.75 4.08 11.98
CA LYS A 48 -6.10 5.28 12.51
C LYS A 48 -5.30 5.02 13.78
N ILE A 49 -4.31 5.89 14.02
CA ILE A 49 -3.65 5.98 15.32
C ILE A 49 -4.44 6.98 16.16
N GLY A 50 -4.88 6.55 17.34
CA GLY A 50 -5.56 7.38 18.31
C GLY A 50 -4.62 8.35 19.05
N GLU A 51 -5.19 9.17 19.92
CA GLU A 51 -4.44 10.24 20.63
C GLU A 51 -3.40 9.70 21.60
N ASN A 52 -3.65 8.53 22.19
CA ASN A 52 -2.73 7.86 23.11
C ASN A 52 -1.70 6.97 22.38
N GLY A 53 -1.75 6.96 21.03
CA GLY A 53 -0.88 6.13 20.19
C GLY A 53 -1.37 4.71 19.96
N GLU A 54 -2.56 4.36 20.44
CA GLU A 54 -3.23 3.09 20.15
C GLU A 54 -3.65 3.00 18.69
N THR A 55 -3.63 1.79 18.12
CA THR A 55 -4.13 1.54 16.78
C THR A 55 -5.59 1.11 16.82
N LEU A 56 -6.44 1.83 16.13
CA LEU A 56 -7.89 1.61 16.09
C LEU A 56 -8.34 1.16 14.71
N ILE A 57 -9.16 0.12 14.68
CA ILE A 57 -9.97 -0.27 13.52
C ILE A 57 -11.42 0.06 13.84
N LEU A 58 -12.03 0.92 13.02
CA LEU A 58 -13.42 1.34 13.22
C LEU A 58 -14.25 0.99 11.99
N ASP A 59 -15.55 0.88 12.21
CA ASP A 59 -16.53 0.83 11.14
C ASP A 59 -16.79 2.22 10.54
N GLN A 60 -17.64 2.29 9.52
CA GLN A 60 -18.03 3.54 8.85
C GLN A 60 -18.72 4.56 9.78
N VAL A 61 -19.36 4.08 10.84
CA VAL A 61 -20.11 4.91 11.80
C VAL A 61 -19.20 5.42 12.93
N GLY A 62 -17.98 4.85 13.02
CA GLY A 62 -16.98 5.24 14.02
C GLY A 62 -16.96 4.34 15.27
N ASN A 63 -17.68 3.22 15.26
CA ASN A 63 -17.57 2.25 16.35
C ASN A 63 -16.23 1.52 16.26
N VAL A 64 -15.60 1.29 17.42
CA VAL A 64 -14.36 0.54 17.49
C VAL A 64 -14.64 -0.95 17.30
N LEU A 65 -14.10 -1.52 16.24
CA LEU A 65 -14.13 -2.95 15.96
C LEU A 65 -12.99 -3.68 16.69
N LEU A 66 -11.78 -3.12 16.61
CA LEU A 66 -10.59 -3.64 17.27
C LEU A 66 -9.70 -2.48 17.74
N SER A 67 -8.96 -2.71 18.82
CA SER A 67 -8.00 -1.76 19.39
C SER A 67 -6.74 -2.51 19.82
N TYR A 68 -5.59 -1.93 19.50
CA TYR A 68 -4.27 -2.44 19.91
C TYR A 68 -3.54 -1.34 20.68
N SER A 69 -2.95 -1.69 21.80
CA SER A 69 -2.19 -0.73 22.59
C SER A 69 -0.93 -0.25 21.84
N LYS A 70 -0.41 0.89 22.26
CA LYS A 70 0.81 1.46 21.65
C LYS A 70 2.02 0.54 21.78
N GLU A 71 2.09 -0.24 22.87
CA GLU A 71 3.17 -1.17 23.18
C GLU A 71 3.08 -2.45 22.34
N GLU A 72 1.91 -2.74 21.76
CA GLU A 72 1.72 -3.88 20.87
C GLU A 72 2.15 -3.51 19.46
N GLU A 73 3.43 -3.72 19.15
CA GLU A 73 3.91 -3.67 17.77
C GLU A 73 3.35 -4.85 16.97
N ASN A 74 2.30 -4.60 16.22
CA ASN A 74 1.67 -5.59 15.37
C ASN A 74 1.59 -5.13 13.92
N PHE A 75 1.20 -6.06 13.05
CA PHE A 75 1.11 -5.79 11.62
C PHE A 75 0.07 -4.72 11.28
N VAL A 76 -1.07 -4.69 12.00
CA VAL A 76 -2.12 -3.67 11.80
C VAL A 76 -1.58 -2.27 12.06
N SER A 77 -0.82 -2.10 13.16
CA SER A 77 -0.17 -0.83 13.51
C SER A 77 0.80 -0.38 12.43
N THR A 78 1.57 -1.32 11.86
CA THR A 78 2.51 -1.02 10.77
C THR A 78 1.79 -0.55 9.52
N VAL A 79 0.74 -1.25 9.09
CA VAL A 79 -0.09 -0.87 7.93
C VAL A 79 -0.74 0.50 8.15
N THR A 80 -1.30 0.73 9.34
CA THR A 80 -1.93 2.01 9.69
C THR A 80 -0.93 3.18 9.63
N LYS A 81 0.28 3.01 10.16
CA LYS A 81 1.35 4.03 10.09
C LYS A 81 1.75 4.34 8.64
N VAL A 82 1.80 3.33 7.77
CA VAL A 82 2.10 3.53 6.34
C VAL A 82 1.00 4.36 5.66
N LEU A 83 -0.27 4.02 5.88
CA LEU A 83 -1.41 4.76 5.34
C LEU A 83 -1.42 6.21 5.82
N GLU A 84 -1.27 6.45 7.12
CA GLU A 84 -1.26 7.81 7.67
C GLU A 84 -0.10 8.64 7.12
N ARG A 85 1.10 8.04 6.97
CA ARG A 85 2.26 8.71 6.38
C ARG A 85 2.00 9.14 4.95
N ASP A 86 1.40 8.27 4.14
CA ASP A 86 1.14 8.56 2.73
C ASP A 86 0.03 9.62 2.57
N ARG A 87 -1.02 9.54 3.36
CA ARG A 87 -2.07 10.56 3.45
C ARG A 87 -1.54 11.93 3.88
N LYS A 88 -0.64 11.96 4.86
CA LYS A 88 0.00 13.20 5.33
C LYS A 88 0.75 13.91 4.21
N LYS A 89 1.42 13.19 3.30
CA LYS A 89 2.16 13.77 2.17
C LYS A 89 1.27 14.57 1.21
N ILE A 90 0.00 14.16 1.08
CA ILE A 90 -0.97 14.80 0.18
C ILE A 90 -2.05 15.61 0.92
N GLY A 91 -1.91 15.77 2.23
CA GLY A 91 -2.82 16.59 3.05
C GLY A 91 -4.20 15.99 3.28
N VAL A 92 -4.36 14.66 3.16
CA VAL A 92 -5.63 13.96 3.38
C VAL A 92 -5.81 13.59 4.85
N SER A 93 -7.07 13.59 5.29
CA SER A 93 -7.45 13.22 6.65
C SER A 93 -7.11 11.77 6.99
N LYS A 94 -6.52 11.56 8.17
CA LYS A 94 -6.27 10.22 8.72
C LYS A 94 -7.56 9.45 9.07
N ASN A 95 -8.69 10.15 9.20
CA ASN A 95 -9.99 9.53 9.51
C ASN A 95 -10.74 9.05 8.25
N SER A 96 -10.16 9.19 7.06
CA SER A 96 -10.77 8.67 5.83
C SER A 96 -10.76 7.15 5.84
N SER A 97 -11.84 6.56 5.31
CA SER A 97 -11.97 5.10 5.20
C SER A 97 -11.04 4.51 4.15
N VAL A 98 -10.79 3.22 4.30
CA VAL A 98 -10.12 2.35 3.32
C VAL A 98 -11.02 1.19 2.98
N LEU A 99 -10.79 0.58 1.84
CA LEU A 99 -11.52 -0.60 1.38
C LEU A 99 -10.68 -1.85 1.62
N LEU A 100 -11.14 -2.70 2.52
CA LEU A 100 -10.58 -4.04 2.72
C LEU A 100 -11.21 -4.96 1.69
N ARG A 101 -10.39 -5.58 0.82
CA ARG A 101 -10.82 -6.34 -0.34
C ARG A 101 -10.31 -7.76 -0.31
N LEU A 102 -11.20 -8.71 -0.57
CA LEU A 102 -10.86 -10.10 -0.87
C LEU A 102 -11.11 -10.34 -2.35
N SER A 103 -10.08 -10.79 -3.07
CA SER A 103 -10.19 -11.13 -4.49
C SER A 103 -10.75 -12.53 -4.71
N ASN A 104 -11.17 -12.83 -5.93
CA ASN A 104 -11.57 -14.18 -6.32
C ASN A 104 -10.44 -15.24 -6.23
N SER A 105 -9.19 -14.78 -6.18
CA SER A 105 -8.01 -15.63 -5.94
C SER A 105 -7.65 -15.74 -4.45
N ASP A 106 -8.57 -15.40 -3.55
CA ASP A 106 -8.44 -15.42 -2.10
C ASP A 106 -7.25 -14.56 -1.57
N ARG A 107 -6.86 -13.54 -2.34
CA ARG A 107 -5.86 -12.55 -1.91
C ARG A 107 -6.56 -11.39 -1.22
N ILE A 108 -6.04 -11.02 -0.05
CA ILE A 108 -6.55 -9.91 0.73
C ILE A 108 -5.68 -8.67 0.52
N SER A 109 -6.32 -7.52 0.37
CA SER A 109 -5.64 -6.23 0.17
C SER A 109 -6.42 -5.09 0.81
N ILE A 110 -5.71 -4.01 1.12
CA ILE A 110 -6.30 -2.73 1.53
C ILE A 110 -6.12 -1.74 0.38
N PHE A 111 -7.19 -1.11 -0.04
CA PHE A 111 -7.17 -0.02 -1.02
C PHE A 111 -7.56 1.29 -0.33
N ASP A 112 -6.72 2.29 -0.46
CA ASP A 112 -6.99 3.65 0.01
C ASP A 112 -7.46 4.52 -1.16
N PRO A 113 -8.77 4.88 -1.23
CA PRO A 113 -9.29 5.70 -2.33
C PRO A 113 -8.69 7.11 -2.37
N GLN A 114 -8.18 7.62 -1.24
CA GLN A 114 -7.64 8.98 -1.14
C GLN A 114 -6.26 9.13 -1.77
N THR A 115 -5.43 8.09 -1.62
CA THR A 115 -4.07 8.03 -2.17
C THR A 115 -3.98 7.18 -3.43
N GLU A 116 -5.09 6.53 -3.83
CA GLU A 116 -5.17 5.51 -4.89
C GLU A 116 -4.19 4.34 -4.67
N ARG A 117 -3.74 4.15 -3.43
CA ARG A 117 -2.76 3.13 -3.08
C ARG A 117 -3.44 1.82 -2.68
N GLN A 118 -2.92 0.73 -3.21
CA GLN A 118 -3.27 -0.62 -2.78
C GLN A 118 -2.09 -1.27 -2.05
N ILE A 119 -2.38 -1.88 -0.90
CA ILE A 119 -1.43 -2.68 -0.12
C ILE A 119 -1.90 -4.13 -0.19
N ASP A 120 -1.12 -4.98 -0.85
CA ASP A 120 -1.37 -6.42 -0.86
C ASP A 120 -0.88 -7.03 0.45
N LEU A 121 -1.79 -7.64 1.20
CA LEU A 121 -1.49 -8.22 2.50
C LEU A 121 -1.03 -9.68 2.41
N ALA A 122 -1.29 -10.36 1.29
CA ALA A 122 -1.02 -11.79 1.13
C ALA A 122 0.47 -12.16 1.30
N GLY A 123 1.39 -11.21 1.05
CA GLY A 123 2.83 -11.43 1.19
C GLY A 123 3.37 -11.38 2.63
N PHE A 124 2.54 -11.05 3.63
CA PHE A 124 3.01 -10.79 5.00
C PHE A 124 2.81 -11.96 5.99
N GLY A 125 2.40 -13.13 5.51
CA GLY A 125 2.20 -14.34 6.30
C GLY A 125 0.81 -14.45 6.93
N GLU A 126 0.30 -15.69 7.02
CA GLU A 126 -1.07 -15.98 7.45
C GLU A 126 -1.41 -15.40 8.84
N GLY A 127 -0.52 -15.53 9.81
CA GLY A 127 -0.75 -15.03 11.18
C GLY A 127 -0.97 -13.51 11.25
N ASN A 128 -0.35 -12.75 10.33
CA ASN A 128 -0.48 -11.30 10.29
C ASN A 128 -1.75 -10.81 9.59
N ILE A 129 -2.28 -11.61 8.66
CA ILE A 129 -3.43 -11.23 7.84
C ILE A 129 -4.76 -11.78 8.37
N GLN A 130 -4.71 -12.74 9.31
CA GLN A 130 -5.91 -13.38 9.85
C GLN A 130 -6.93 -12.38 10.41
N VAL A 131 -6.46 -11.36 11.11
CA VAL A 131 -7.32 -10.29 11.65
C VAL A 131 -8.15 -9.60 10.54
N PHE A 132 -7.58 -9.43 9.36
CA PHE A 132 -8.28 -8.80 8.24
C PHE A 132 -9.29 -9.76 7.58
N TYR A 133 -9.02 -11.06 7.57
CA TYR A 133 -10.02 -12.06 7.16
C TYR A 133 -11.20 -12.09 8.12
N ASP A 134 -10.95 -12.04 9.42
CA ASP A 134 -11.99 -12.04 10.45
C ASP A 134 -12.89 -10.79 10.37
N LEU A 135 -12.33 -9.67 9.93
CA LEU A 135 -13.10 -8.44 9.71
C LEU A 135 -14.01 -8.51 8.48
N LEU A 136 -13.76 -9.39 7.51
CA LEU A 136 -14.59 -9.55 6.31
C LEU A 136 -15.79 -10.47 6.53
N ASN A 137 -15.75 -11.29 7.55
CA ASN A 137 -16.85 -12.19 7.95
C ASN A 137 -17.82 -11.45 8.90
#